data_d2c243411c1a8eb53c6e2cd0886adaf8
#
_entry.id   d2c243411c1a8eb53c6e2cd0886adaf8
#
_cell.length_a   1.000
_cell.length_b   1.000
_cell.length_c   1.000
_cell.angle_alpha   90.00
_cell.angle_beta   90.00
_cell.angle_gamma   90.00
#
_symmetry.space_group_name_H-M   'P 1'
#
loop_
_entity.id
_entity.type
_entity.pdbx_description
1 polymer ?
#
loop_
_entity_poly.entity_id
_entity_poly.type
_entity_poly.pdbx_seq_one_letter_code
_entity_poly.pdbx_strand_id
1 'polypeptide(L)'
;STSPFYPLFAALDVNAKMHEGQSGQRLWADCVRVGIEARKLLMKTCKYIKPFVPAQIDGKSWGDYPTDEIAQNLRFFEFEPTAKWHNFEGYGEHQYFVDPCKFLLTTPGIDAETGNYADFGVPATILANFLRENAIVPEKCDLNSILFLMTPAEDTAKMEHLITQIKRFEEFLDADAPLADVLPSIY
;
A
#
# COMPACT_ATOMS: atom_id res chain seq x y z
N SER A 1 -29.68 6.33 22.68
CA SER A 1 -28.37 5.92 23.20
C SER A 1 -28.34 4.41 23.30
N THR A 2 -27.26 3.80 22.91
CA THR A 2 -27.04 2.36 23.05
C THR A 2 -26.53 2.05 24.47
N SER A 3 -26.85 0.85 24.97
CA SER A 3 -26.33 0.39 26.25
C SER A 3 -24.80 0.35 26.26
N PRO A 4 -24.13 0.66 27.38
CA PRO A 4 -22.69 0.59 27.48
C PRO A 4 -22.21 -0.85 27.29
N PHE A 5 -21.18 -1.02 26.45
CA PHE A 5 -20.51 -2.31 26.22
C PHE A 5 -19.13 -2.29 26.86
N TYR A 6 -19.03 -2.79 28.07
CA TYR A 6 -17.80 -2.74 28.88
C TYR A 6 -16.56 -3.34 28.22
N PRO A 7 -16.63 -4.45 27.44
CA PRO A 7 -15.45 -4.94 26.73
C PRO A 7 -14.89 -3.91 25.73
N LEU A 8 -15.73 -3.11 25.10
CA LEU A 8 -15.26 -2.05 24.21
C LEU A 8 -14.56 -0.92 24.99
N PHE A 9 -15.10 -0.52 26.14
CA PHE A 9 -14.43 0.48 26.98
C PHE A 9 -13.09 -0.02 27.49
N ALA A 10 -13.01 -1.27 27.93
CA ALA A 10 -11.75 -1.88 28.34
C ALA A 10 -10.75 -1.93 27.18
N ALA A 11 -11.19 -2.29 25.97
CA ALA A 11 -10.35 -2.30 24.78
C ALA A 11 -9.82 -0.91 24.42
N LEU A 12 -10.65 0.14 24.54
CA LEU A 12 -10.22 1.53 24.32
C LEU A 12 -9.19 1.98 25.32
N ASP A 13 -9.39 1.68 26.61
CA ASP A 13 -8.45 2.04 27.68
C ASP A 13 -7.10 1.32 27.53
N VAL A 14 -7.11 0.01 27.26
CA VAL A 14 -5.91 -0.77 26.98
C VAL A 14 -5.19 -0.23 25.76
N ASN A 15 -5.93 0.06 24.66
CA ASN A 15 -5.35 0.59 23.45
C ASN A 15 -4.71 1.96 23.68
N ALA A 16 -5.38 2.87 24.40
CA ALA A 16 -4.80 4.16 24.78
C ALA A 16 -3.51 3.96 25.56
N LYS A 17 -3.49 3.04 26.53
CA LYS A 17 -2.30 2.72 27.32
C LYS A 17 -1.14 2.15 26.51
N MET A 18 -1.42 1.28 25.54
CA MET A 18 -0.40 0.73 24.65
C MET A 18 0.28 1.80 23.80
N HIS A 19 -0.43 2.90 23.48
CA HIS A 19 0.09 3.99 22.65
C HIS A 19 0.75 5.12 23.45
N GLU A 20 0.82 5.02 24.79
CA GLU A 20 1.50 6.00 25.62
C GLU A 20 3.03 5.92 25.54
N GLY A 21 3.68 7.10 25.54
CA GLY A 21 5.11 7.26 25.73
C GLY A 21 5.96 6.52 24.69
N GLN A 22 7.13 6.05 25.11
CA GLN A 22 8.09 5.39 24.21
C GLN A 22 7.59 4.06 23.63
N SER A 23 6.72 3.35 24.34
CA SER A 23 6.18 2.08 23.85
C SER A 23 5.29 2.32 22.61
N GLY A 24 4.40 3.30 22.67
CA GLY A 24 3.57 3.67 21.53
C GLY A 24 4.40 4.18 20.35
N GLN A 25 5.40 5.02 20.62
CA GLN A 25 6.31 5.49 19.58
C GLN A 25 7.04 4.34 18.86
N ARG A 26 7.51 3.34 19.60
CA ARG A 26 8.18 2.17 19.01
C ARG A 26 7.22 1.34 18.16
N LEU A 27 6.01 1.07 18.66
CA LEU A 27 5.00 0.32 17.90
C LEU A 27 4.75 0.92 16.52
N TRP A 28 4.57 2.24 16.46
CA TRP A 28 4.33 2.91 15.18
C TRP A 28 5.60 3.06 14.33
N ALA A 29 6.76 3.28 14.94
CA ALA A 29 8.02 3.31 14.20
C ALA A 29 8.31 1.97 13.53
N ASP A 30 8.08 0.85 14.21
CA ASP A 30 8.25 -0.49 13.65
C ASP A 30 7.22 -0.75 12.54
N CYS A 31 5.96 -0.35 12.73
CA CYS A 31 4.92 -0.44 11.71
C CYS A 31 5.31 0.31 10.42
N VAL A 32 5.76 1.55 10.54
CA VAL A 32 6.21 2.37 9.40
C VAL A 32 7.41 1.72 8.70
N ARG A 33 8.39 1.19 9.44
CA ARG A 33 9.54 0.48 8.88
C ARG A 33 9.13 -0.75 8.08
N VAL A 34 8.25 -1.59 8.64
CA VAL A 34 7.71 -2.77 7.94
C VAL A 34 7.04 -2.34 6.63
N GLY A 35 6.23 -1.28 6.65
CA GLY A 35 5.58 -0.75 5.46
C GLY A 35 6.53 -0.19 4.41
N ILE A 36 7.66 0.42 4.82
CA ILE A 36 8.70 0.91 3.93
C ILE A 36 9.44 -0.26 3.28
N GLU A 37 9.88 -1.24 4.06
CA GLU A 37 10.58 -2.42 3.54
C GLU A 37 9.69 -3.22 2.57
N ALA A 38 8.41 -3.35 2.87
CA ALA A 38 7.45 -3.98 1.96
C ALA A 38 7.34 -3.22 0.62
N ARG A 39 7.29 -1.88 0.64
CA ARG A 39 7.29 -1.07 -0.60
C ARG A 39 8.56 -1.27 -1.41
N LYS A 40 9.72 -1.29 -0.75
CA LYS A 40 11.02 -1.56 -1.40
C LYS A 40 11.07 -2.94 -2.04
N LEU A 41 10.62 -3.97 -1.29
CA LEU A 41 10.59 -5.33 -1.80
C LEU A 41 9.67 -5.44 -3.02
N LEU A 42 8.51 -4.82 -2.97
CA LEU A 42 7.56 -4.79 -4.08
C LEU A 42 8.14 -4.05 -5.29
N MET A 43 8.77 -2.88 -5.10
CA MET A 43 9.45 -2.16 -6.19
C MET A 43 10.53 -3.01 -6.86
N LYS A 44 11.25 -3.80 -6.08
CA LYS A 44 12.34 -4.65 -6.57
C LYS A 44 11.85 -5.90 -7.29
N THR A 45 10.72 -6.46 -6.89
CA THR A 45 10.31 -7.82 -7.29
C THR A 45 9.10 -7.87 -8.19
N CYS A 46 8.26 -6.81 -8.19
CA CYS A 46 7.01 -6.75 -8.96
C CYS A 46 7.16 -5.85 -10.20
N LYS A 47 6.67 -6.34 -11.32
CA LYS A 47 6.78 -5.68 -12.62
C LYS A 47 5.63 -4.71 -12.87
N TYR A 48 4.40 -5.11 -12.56
CA TYR A 48 3.18 -4.39 -12.91
C TYR A 48 2.56 -3.64 -11.74
N ILE A 49 2.51 -4.26 -10.57
CA ILE A 49 1.91 -3.67 -9.37
C ILE A 49 2.95 -2.80 -8.65
N LYS A 50 2.62 -1.54 -8.40
CA LYS A 50 3.55 -0.56 -7.82
C LYS A 50 3.00 0.08 -6.56
N PRO A 51 3.86 0.41 -5.58
CA PRO A 51 3.43 1.21 -4.45
C PRO A 51 3.18 2.65 -4.91
N PHE A 52 2.16 3.28 -4.37
CA PHE A 52 1.81 4.67 -4.66
C PHE A 52 2.68 5.61 -3.81
N VAL A 53 3.90 5.82 -4.26
CA VAL A 53 4.90 6.76 -3.72
C VAL A 53 5.72 7.32 -4.88
N PRO A 54 6.46 8.42 -4.72
CA PRO A 54 7.37 8.93 -5.76
C PRO A 54 8.32 7.83 -6.23
N ALA A 55 8.47 7.65 -7.54
CA ALA A 55 9.42 6.67 -8.08
C ALA A 55 10.88 7.08 -7.77
N GLN A 56 11.14 8.38 -7.79
CA GLN A 56 12.46 8.98 -7.54
C GLN A 56 12.32 10.23 -6.69
N ILE A 57 13.35 10.52 -5.89
CA ILE A 57 13.55 11.76 -5.17
C ILE A 57 15.00 12.22 -5.43
N ASP A 58 15.21 13.46 -5.83
CA ASP A 58 16.53 14.02 -6.17
C ASP A 58 17.31 13.14 -7.18
N GLY A 59 16.61 12.53 -8.14
CA GLY A 59 17.21 11.69 -9.18
C GLY A 59 17.63 10.28 -8.72
N LYS A 60 17.40 9.92 -7.46
CA LYS A 60 17.65 8.60 -6.91
C LYS A 60 16.34 7.85 -6.68
N SER A 61 16.30 6.54 -6.98
CA SER A 61 15.12 5.71 -6.72
C SER A 61 14.69 5.79 -5.25
N TRP A 62 13.39 5.95 -5.00
CA TRP A 62 12.83 5.96 -3.64
C TRP A 62 13.25 4.72 -2.83
N GLY A 63 13.24 3.54 -3.47
CA GLY A 63 13.64 2.28 -2.85
C GLY A 63 15.11 2.17 -2.44
N ASP A 64 15.98 3.02 -3.00
CA ASP A 64 17.43 2.97 -2.73
C ASP A 64 17.85 3.82 -1.52
N TYR A 65 16.95 4.61 -0.95
CA TYR A 65 17.23 5.36 0.27
C TYR A 65 17.21 4.45 1.50
N PRO A 66 18.02 4.74 2.55
CA PRO A 66 17.93 4.00 3.82
C PRO A 66 16.53 4.05 4.41
N THR A 67 16.06 2.95 4.97
CA THR A 67 14.72 2.84 5.56
C THR A 67 14.50 3.86 6.67
N ASP A 68 15.52 4.10 7.50
CA ASP A 68 15.46 5.09 8.57
C ASP A 68 15.33 6.52 8.07
N GLU A 69 15.99 6.84 6.95
CA GLU A 69 15.86 8.14 6.32
C GLU A 69 14.44 8.37 5.79
N ILE A 70 13.87 7.37 5.13
CA ILE A 70 12.49 7.42 4.65
C ILE A 70 11.51 7.56 5.83
N ALA A 71 11.71 6.78 6.91
CA ALA A 71 10.82 6.76 8.06
C ALA A 71 10.81 8.07 8.87
N GLN A 72 11.88 8.84 8.80
CA GLN A 72 12.04 10.07 9.58
C GLN A 72 11.72 11.34 8.79
N ASN A 73 11.44 11.24 7.49
CA ASN A 73 11.27 12.41 6.65
C ASN A 73 10.07 12.30 5.72
N LEU A 74 9.04 13.12 5.98
CA LEU A 74 7.79 13.13 5.22
C LEU A 74 7.97 13.47 3.74
N ARG A 75 9.09 14.08 3.32
CA ARG A 75 9.36 14.36 1.91
C ARG A 75 9.27 13.12 1.02
N PHE A 76 9.52 11.95 1.57
CA PHE A 76 9.41 10.68 0.83
C PHE A 76 7.97 10.26 0.53
N PHE A 77 7.01 10.95 1.10
CA PHE A 77 5.58 10.71 0.96
C PHE A 77 4.82 11.94 0.49
N GLU A 78 5.51 13.03 0.19
CA GLU A 78 4.91 14.29 -0.20
C GLU A 78 4.36 14.25 -1.62
N PHE A 79 3.19 14.85 -1.80
CA PHE A 79 2.68 15.24 -3.11
C PHE A 79 3.29 16.60 -3.49
N GLU A 80 4.42 16.58 -4.18
CA GLU A 80 5.00 17.81 -4.71
C GLU A 80 4.09 18.38 -5.81
N PRO A 81 3.69 19.66 -5.76
CA PRO A 81 2.71 20.24 -6.69
C PRO A 81 3.11 20.17 -8.17
N THR A 82 4.42 20.07 -8.45
CA THR A 82 4.96 19.99 -9.82
C THR A 82 5.19 18.55 -10.30
N ALA A 83 5.07 17.57 -9.40
CA ALA A 83 5.28 16.18 -9.72
C ALA A 83 4.06 15.58 -10.41
N LYS A 84 4.28 14.79 -11.45
CA LYS A 84 3.19 14.22 -12.26
C LYS A 84 2.78 12.82 -11.84
N TRP A 85 3.56 12.15 -10.99
CA TRP A 85 3.30 10.75 -10.61
C TRP A 85 1.96 10.50 -9.91
N HIS A 86 1.36 11.54 -9.31
CA HIS A 86 0.08 11.48 -8.59
C HIS A 86 -1.09 12.17 -9.31
N ASN A 87 -0.82 13.00 -10.32
CA ASN A 87 -1.80 13.73 -11.14
C ASN A 87 -2.81 14.61 -10.34
N PHE A 88 -2.42 15.10 -9.15
CA PHE A 88 -3.20 16.07 -8.38
C PHE A 88 -2.68 17.48 -8.60
N GLU A 89 -3.58 18.44 -8.70
CA GLU A 89 -3.28 19.84 -8.96
C GLU A 89 -4.03 20.79 -8.00
N GLY A 90 -3.65 22.06 -7.98
CA GLY A 90 -4.38 23.12 -7.28
C GLY A 90 -4.06 23.28 -5.79
N TYR A 91 -2.88 22.85 -5.35
CA TYR A 91 -2.40 22.99 -3.97
C TYR A 91 -0.94 23.48 -3.93
N GLY A 92 -0.47 23.88 -2.74
CA GLY A 92 0.90 24.33 -2.49
C GLY A 92 1.80 23.25 -1.92
N GLU A 93 3.10 23.56 -1.81
CA GLU A 93 4.10 22.70 -1.17
C GLU A 93 3.71 22.33 0.26
N HIS A 94 4.07 21.12 0.69
CA HIS A 94 3.88 20.59 2.04
C HIS A 94 2.41 20.50 2.52
N GLN A 95 1.43 20.53 1.62
CA GLN A 95 0.02 20.45 1.98
C GLN A 95 -0.53 19.02 2.04
N TYR A 96 -0.03 18.12 1.19
CA TYR A 96 -0.54 16.77 1.10
C TYR A 96 0.57 15.72 1.08
N PHE A 97 0.30 14.60 1.74
CA PHE A 97 1.22 13.49 1.89
C PHE A 97 0.48 12.16 1.73
N VAL A 98 1.17 11.17 1.17
CA VAL A 98 0.73 9.77 1.32
C VAL A 98 0.91 9.39 2.79
N ASP A 99 -0.15 8.90 3.42
CA ASP A 99 -0.04 8.33 4.77
C ASP A 99 0.84 7.06 4.74
N PRO A 100 1.98 7.02 5.46
CA PRO A 100 2.85 5.85 5.48
C PRO A 100 2.16 4.55 5.90
N CYS A 101 1.11 4.67 6.74
CA CYS A 101 0.31 3.55 7.21
C CYS A 101 -0.80 3.13 6.23
N LYS A 102 -0.99 3.86 5.13
CA LYS A 102 -1.84 3.49 4.01
C LYS A 102 -1.00 2.83 2.93
N PHE A 103 -0.98 1.50 2.92
CA PHE A 103 -0.24 0.73 1.92
C PHE A 103 -1.06 0.66 0.63
N LEU A 104 -0.98 1.75 -0.15
CA LEU A 104 -1.70 1.90 -1.41
C LEU A 104 -0.83 1.38 -2.55
N LEU A 105 -1.41 0.50 -3.36
CA LEU A 105 -0.81 -0.05 -4.57
C LEU A 105 -1.63 0.35 -5.79
N THR A 106 -0.97 0.53 -6.92
CA THR A 106 -1.60 0.75 -8.21
C THR A 106 -1.45 -0.46 -9.13
N THR A 107 -2.49 -0.76 -9.88
CA THR A 107 -2.47 -1.70 -10.99
C THR A 107 -2.29 -0.96 -12.31
N PRO A 108 -1.72 -1.57 -13.37
CA PRO A 108 -1.61 -0.95 -14.67
C PRO A 108 -2.98 -0.68 -15.30
N GLY A 109 -3.07 0.31 -16.20
CA GLY A 109 -4.27 0.63 -16.94
C GLY A 109 -4.60 2.11 -17.03
N ILE A 110 -4.01 2.94 -16.16
CA ILE A 110 -4.12 4.39 -16.23
C ILE A 110 -2.72 4.98 -16.18
N ASP A 111 -2.41 5.82 -17.14
CA ASP A 111 -1.21 6.63 -17.11
C ASP A 111 -1.36 7.75 -16.07
N ALA A 112 -0.54 7.73 -15.05
CA ALA A 112 -0.65 8.66 -13.93
C ALA A 112 -0.35 10.11 -14.33
N GLU A 113 0.48 10.33 -15.38
CA GLU A 113 0.85 11.68 -15.81
C GLU A 113 -0.22 12.36 -16.66
N THR A 114 -0.96 11.56 -17.45
CA THR A 114 -1.95 12.08 -18.41
C THR A 114 -3.39 11.80 -18.02
N GLY A 115 -3.62 10.87 -17.09
CA GLY A 115 -4.97 10.38 -16.73
C GLY A 115 -5.63 9.51 -17.82
N ASN A 116 -4.94 9.20 -18.91
CA ASN A 116 -5.47 8.41 -20.01
C ASN A 116 -5.39 6.91 -19.73
N TYR A 117 -6.30 6.15 -20.35
CA TYR A 117 -6.20 4.69 -20.31
C TYR A 117 -5.03 4.21 -21.16
N ALA A 118 -4.26 3.27 -20.61
CA ALA A 118 -3.21 2.57 -21.32
C ALA A 118 -3.79 1.40 -22.16
N ASP A 119 -3.03 0.94 -23.15
CA ASP A 119 -3.45 -0.23 -23.98
C ASP A 119 -3.53 -1.53 -23.18
N PHE A 120 -2.72 -1.64 -22.12
CA PHE A 120 -2.74 -2.75 -21.18
C PHE A 120 -3.18 -2.29 -19.79
N GLY A 121 -4.15 -2.99 -19.21
CA GLY A 121 -4.66 -2.67 -17.89
C GLY A 121 -5.19 -3.88 -17.15
N VAL A 122 -5.11 -3.81 -15.81
CA VAL A 122 -5.64 -4.83 -14.90
C VAL A 122 -6.52 -4.15 -13.86
N PRO A 123 -7.84 -4.35 -13.90
CA PRO A 123 -8.71 -3.82 -12.85
C PRO A 123 -8.30 -4.31 -11.47
N ALA A 124 -8.14 -3.40 -10.52
CA ALA A 124 -7.70 -3.76 -9.17
C ALA A 124 -8.67 -4.72 -8.46
N THR A 125 -9.93 -4.76 -8.89
CA THR A 125 -10.93 -5.72 -8.41
C THR A 125 -10.56 -7.17 -8.72
N ILE A 126 -9.89 -7.44 -9.85
CA ILE A 126 -9.39 -8.78 -10.20
C ILE A 126 -8.29 -9.18 -9.21
N LEU A 127 -7.29 -8.31 -9.00
CA LEU A 127 -6.25 -8.54 -8.01
C LEU A 127 -6.85 -8.71 -6.59
N ALA A 128 -7.83 -7.86 -6.22
CA ALA A 128 -8.46 -7.94 -4.89
C ALA A 128 -9.17 -9.29 -4.66
N ASN A 129 -9.84 -9.82 -5.67
CA ASN A 129 -10.49 -11.13 -5.59
C ASN A 129 -9.47 -12.26 -5.53
N PHE A 130 -8.41 -12.22 -6.35
CA PHE A 130 -7.31 -13.17 -6.27
C PHE A 130 -6.67 -13.20 -4.88
N LEU A 131 -6.43 -12.04 -4.28
CA LEU A 131 -5.87 -11.94 -2.94
C LEU A 131 -6.83 -12.49 -1.88
N ARG A 132 -8.15 -12.26 -2.01
CA ARG A 132 -9.16 -12.85 -1.09
C ARG A 132 -9.19 -14.38 -1.15
N GLU A 133 -9.07 -14.99 -2.33
CA GLU A 133 -8.94 -16.44 -2.47
C GLU A 133 -7.66 -16.99 -1.82
N ASN A 134 -6.64 -16.13 -1.65
CA ASN A 134 -5.38 -16.45 -0.98
C ASN A 134 -5.31 -15.90 0.47
N ALA A 135 -6.46 -15.75 1.13
CA ALA A 135 -6.63 -15.31 2.53
C ALA A 135 -6.10 -13.91 2.84
N ILE A 136 -6.05 -13.02 1.85
CA ILE A 136 -5.65 -11.62 2.02
C ILE A 136 -6.83 -10.72 1.68
N VAL A 137 -7.31 -9.96 2.65
CA VAL A 137 -8.45 -9.05 2.50
C VAL A 137 -7.96 -7.60 2.45
N PRO A 138 -8.06 -6.92 1.31
CA PRO A 138 -7.76 -5.50 1.24
C PRO A 138 -8.82 -4.67 1.96
N GLU A 139 -8.44 -3.51 2.45
CA GLU A 139 -9.37 -2.52 3.03
C GLU A 139 -10.30 -1.95 1.97
N LYS A 140 -9.74 -1.57 0.83
CA LYS A 140 -10.48 -0.95 -0.28
C LYS A 140 -9.82 -1.32 -1.61
N CYS A 141 -10.63 -1.40 -2.66
CA CYS A 141 -10.14 -1.37 -4.03
C CYS A 141 -10.97 -0.42 -4.88
N ASP A 142 -10.34 0.16 -5.87
CA ASP A 142 -10.93 1.03 -6.88
C ASP A 142 -10.62 0.44 -8.27
N LEU A 143 -10.80 1.22 -9.34
CA LEU A 143 -10.57 0.73 -10.71
C LEU A 143 -9.13 0.21 -10.90
N ASN A 144 -8.15 1.00 -10.47
CA ASN A 144 -6.72 0.70 -10.65
C ASN A 144 -5.89 0.89 -9.38
N SER A 145 -6.51 0.86 -8.22
CA SER A 145 -5.82 0.94 -6.95
C SER A 145 -6.39 -0.01 -5.90
N ILE A 146 -5.52 -0.46 -5.01
CA ILE A 146 -5.86 -1.35 -3.90
C ILE A 146 -5.15 -0.89 -2.64
N LEU A 147 -5.89 -0.83 -1.53
CA LEU A 147 -5.42 -0.30 -0.25
C LEU A 147 -5.39 -1.37 0.82
N PHE A 148 -4.28 -1.41 1.57
CA PHE A 148 -4.15 -2.16 2.82
C PHE A 148 -3.82 -1.20 3.96
N LEU A 149 -4.30 -1.50 5.15
CA LEU A 149 -3.96 -0.75 6.36
C LEU A 149 -2.74 -1.37 7.02
N MET A 150 -1.75 -0.55 7.30
CA MET A 150 -0.62 -0.93 8.14
C MET A 150 -0.94 -0.55 9.58
N THR A 151 -0.91 -1.52 10.45
CA THR A 151 -1.09 -1.35 11.90
C THR A 151 0.09 -1.99 12.63
N PRO A 152 0.31 -1.68 13.92
CA PRO A 152 1.34 -2.35 14.71
C PRO A 152 1.18 -3.88 14.81
N ALA A 153 0.04 -4.43 14.37
CA ALA A 153 -0.19 -5.87 14.28
C ALA A 153 0.33 -6.51 12.99
N GLU A 154 0.75 -5.70 12.03
CA GLU A 154 1.34 -6.19 10.78
C GLU A 154 2.85 -6.43 10.96
N ASP A 155 3.31 -7.58 10.50
CA ASP A 155 4.69 -7.99 10.57
C ASP A 155 5.29 -8.24 9.17
N THR A 156 6.59 -8.47 9.13
CA THR A 156 7.32 -8.74 7.90
C THR A 156 6.79 -9.98 7.18
N ALA A 157 6.42 -11.04 7.91
CA ALA A 157 5.96 -12.29 7.31
C ALA A 157 4.63 -12.12 6.57
N LYS A 158 3.70 -11.34 7.13
CA LYS A 158 2.43 -11.00 6.47
C LYS A 158 2.65 -10.19 5.20
N MET A 159 3.58 -9.22 5.25
CA MET A 159 3.90 -8.40 4.08
C MET A 159 4.64 -9.20 3.00
N GLU A 160 5.53 -10.11 3.37
CA GLU A 160 6.16 -11.03 2.44
C GLU A 160 5.15 -11.99 1.81
N HIS A 161 4.18 -12.47 2.57
CA HIS A 161 3.08 -13.27 2.03
C HIS A 161 2.26 -12.48 1.00
N LEU A 162 1.87 -11.25 1.31
CA LEU A 162 1.17 -10.36 0.37
C LEU A 162 1.97 -10.19 -0.94
N ILE A 163 3.26 -9.86 -0.83
CA ILE A 163 4.11 -9.64 -2.00
C ILE A 163 4.31 -10.93 -2.81
N THR A 164 4.41 -12.07 -2.14
CA THR A 164 4.50 -13.37 -2.81
C THR A 164 3.24 -13.67 -3.63
N GLN A 165 2.05 -13.37 -3.09
CA GLN A 165 0.80 -13.53 -3.84
C GLN A 165 0.69 -12.54 -5.00
N ILE A 166 1.13 -11.30 -4.82
CA ILE A 166 1.18 -10.31 -5.92
C ILE A 166 2.11 -10.80 -7.04
N LYS A 167 3.29 -11.31 -6.72
CA LYS A 167 4.19 -11.90 -7.73
C LYS A 167 3.56 -13.07 -8.47
N ARG A 168 2.90 -13.98 -7.76
CA ARG A 168 2.17 -15.08 -8.38
C ARG A 168 1.07 -14.58 -9.32
N PHE A 169 0.39 -13.52 -8.94
CA PHE A 169 -0.60 -12.88 -9.82
C PHE A 169 0.06 -12.30 -11.08
N GLU A 170 1.23 -11.67 -10.97
CA GLU A 170 1.98 -11.17 -12.11
C GLU A 170 2.49 -12.29 -13.04
N GLU A 171 2.82 -13.47 -12.49
CA GLU A 171 3.16 -14.66 -13.29
C GLU A 171 1.98 -15.10 -14.19
N PHE A 172 0.75 -15.01 -13.70
CA PHE A 172 -0.43 -15.25 -14.52
C PHE A 172 -0.61 -14.19 -15.62
N LEU A 173 -0.30 -12.93 -15.33
CA LEU A 173 -0.34 -11.86 -16.35
C LEU A 173 0.72 -12.08 -17.44
N ASP A 174 1.94 -12.44 -17.06
CA ASP A 174 3.03 -12.72 -18.01
C ASP A 174 2.74 -13.97 -18.86
N ALA A 175 1.97 -14.92 -18.33
CA ALA A 175 1.54 -16.12 -19.04
C ALA A 175 0.28 -15.94 -19.89
N ASP A 176 -0.33 -14.76 -19.90
CA ASP A 176 -1.66 -14.48 -20.51
C ASP A 176 -2.71 -15.52 -20.10
N ALA A 177 -2.71 -15.86 -18.80
CA ALA A 177 -3.55 -16.93 -18.27
C ALA A 177 -5.04 -16.57 -18.34
N PRO A 178 -5.91 -17.52 -18.70
CA PRO A 178 -7.36 -17.29 -18.70
C PRO A 178 -7.86 -16.92 -17.29
N LEU A 179 -8.82 -16.01 -17.22
CA LEU A 179 -9.40 -15.58 -15.93
C LEU A 179 -9.97 -16.74 -15.10
N ALA A 180 -10.49 -17.76 -15.76
CA ALA A 180 -10.97 -18.98 -15.11
C ALA A 180 -9.89 -19.74 -14.33
N ASP A 181 -8.63 -19.67 -14.78
CA ASP A 181 -7.49 -20.30 -14.10
C ASP A 181 -6.97 -19.43 -12.94
N VAL A 182 -7.14 -18.12 -13.06
CA VAL A 182 -6.70 -17.14 -12.04
C VAL A 182 -7.71 -17.03 -10.90
N LEU A 183 -9.00 -17.09 -11.20
CA LEU A 183 -10.12 -16.87 -10.28
C LEU A 183 -11.19 -17.96 -10.45
N PRO A 184 -10.89 -19.23 -10.16
CA PRO A 184 -11.82 -20.33 -10.40
C PRO A 184 -13.10 -20.26 -9.56
N SER A 185 -13.10 -19.56 -8.44
CA SER A 185 -14.29 -19.42 -7.60
C SER A 185 -15.31 -18.40 -8.13
N ILE A 186 -14.91 -17.55 -9.05
CA ILE A 186 -15.76 -16.49 -9.63
C ILE A 186 -16.25 -16.88 -11.03
N TYR A 187 -15.56 -17.77 -11.69
CA TYR A 187 -15.83 -18.20 -13.05
C TYR A 187 -16.59 -19.54 -13.07
#